data_6a9d84caadded5bf3830158bcd5b2133
#
_entry.id   6a9d84caadded5bf3830158bcd5b2133
#
_cell.length_a   1.000
_cell.length_b   1.000
_cell.length_c   1.000
_cell.angle_alpha   90.00
_cell.angle_beta   90.00
_cell.angle_gamma   90.00
#
_symmetry.space_group_name_H-M   'P 1'
#
loop_
_entity.id
_entity.type
_entity.pdbx_description
1 polymer ?
#
loop_
_entity_poly.entity_id
_entity_poly.type
_entity_poly.pdbx_seq_one_letter_code
_entity_poly.pdbx_strand_id
1 'polypeptide(L)'
;MGLKGKLIASTEVKCGGHLIHNIFHTNTHHIANISPSKINRFEIHEGEIIKVGSIVSWRYNEDGEEKFAKQVIEAIDPHTKLIIWKVIEGNVLKLYNSFIVITSSEQHWTTLAFEYEKKSEDIPEPITLLGFFFDVIKEIDGHLLKQ
;
A
#
# COMPACT_ATOMS: atom_id res chain seq x y z
N MET A 1 -11.00 -20.57 -13.86
CA MET A 1 -10.26 -19.78 -14.85
C MET A 1 -10.76 -18.36 -14.79
N GLY A 2 -9.91 -17.38 -15.14
CA GLY A 2 -10.27 -15.99 -15.11
C GLY A 2 -10.36 -15.38 -13.71
N LEU A 3 -9.86 -16.07 -12.69
CA LEU A 3 -9.91 -15.58 -11.32
C LEU A 3 -8.70 -14.70 -10.97
N LYS A 4 -7.61 -14.83 -11.71
CA LYS A 4 -6.44 -13.98 -11.52
C LYS A 4 -6.67 -12.62 -12.17
N GLY A 5 -6.26 -11.56 -11.50
CA GLY A 5 -6.43 -10.22 -11.99
C GLY A 5 -5.26 -9.32 -11.63
N LYS A 6 -5.25 -8.15 -12.27
CA LYS A 6 -4.24 -7.14 -12.04
C LYS A 6 -4.85 -5.77 -12.29
N LEU A 7 -4.60 -4.84 -11.37
CA LEU A 7 -4.94 -3.43 -11.54
C LEU A 7 -3.66 -2.63 -11.43
N ILE A 8 -3.47 -1.67 -12.34
CA ILE A 8 -2.34 -0.75 -12.30
C ILE A 8 -2.89 0.65 -12.51
N ALA A 9 -2.46 1.59 -11.68
CA ALA A 9 -2.80 2.99 -11.86
C ALA A 9 -1.69 3.86 -11.27
N SER A 10 -1.57 5.08 -11.78
CA SER A 10 -0.56 6.03 -11.33
C SER A 10 -1.21 7.35 -10.98
N THR A 11 -0.61 8.06 -10.05
CA THR A 11 -1.04 9.42 -9.71
C THR A 11 0.18 10.34 -9.70
N GLU A 12 -0.05 11.60 -10.09
CA GLU A 12 0.98 12.62 -10.02
C GLU A 12 1.28 12.97 -8.56
N VAL A 13 2.55 13.13 -8.24
CA VAL A 13 2.98 13.58 -6.91
C VAL A 13 3.87 14.82 -7.08
N LYS A 14 3.46 15.90 -6.43
CA LYS A 14 4.13 17.19 -6.58
C LYS A 14 5.38 17.30 -5.72
N CYS A 15 5.43 16.60 -4.59
CA CYS A 15 6.60 16.61 -3.72
C CYS A 15 7.78 15.82 -4.31
N GLY A 16 7.51 14.95 -5.30
CA GLY A 16 8.52 14.08 -5.91
C GLY A 16 8.41 12.64 -5.42
N GLY A 17 8.60 11.72 -6.36
CA GLY A 17 8.48 10.29 -6.07
C GLY A 17 9.49 9.76 -5.05
N HIS A 18 10.69 10.37 -4.99
CA HIS A 18 11.70 9.96 -4.02
C HIS A 18 11.23 10.20 -2.56
N LEU A 19 10.48 11.27 -2.32
CA LEU A 19 9.94 11.54 -0.98
C LEU A 19 8.81 10.59 -0.63
N ILE A 20 7.96 10.25 -1.60
CA ILE A 20 6.90 9.25 -1.40
C ILE A 20 7.54 7.89 -1.07
N HIS A 21 8.56 7.48 -1.82
CA HIS A 21 9.25 6.22 -1.54
C HIS A 21 9.88 6.23 -0.15
N ASN A 22 10.51 7.33 0.25
CA ASN A 22 11.11 7.42 1.59
C ASN A 22 10.07 7.24 2.70
N ILE A 23 8.89 7.80 2.54
CA ILE A 23 7.81 7.59 3.52
C ILE A 23 7.47 6.10 3.60
N PHE A 24 7.31 5.43 2.46
CA PHE A 24 6.97 4.00 2.48
C PHE A 24 8.10 3.11 2.98
N HIS A 25 9.35 3.47 2.70
CA HIS A 25 10.49 2.62 3.03
C HIS A 25 11.07 2.90 4.42
N THR A 26 11.46 4.14 4.68
CA THR A 26 12.22 4.45 5.90
C THR A 26 11.39 5.11 6.99
N ASN A 27 10.25 5.69 6.64
CA ASN A 27 9.40 6.45 7.57
C ASN A 27 7.95 5.96 7.53
N THR A 28 7.76 4.66 7.40
CA THR A 28 6.42 4.05 7.26
C THR A 28 5.51 4.40 8.44
N HIS A 29 6.06 4.54 9.64
CA HIS A 29 5.31 4.94 10.83
C HIS A 29 4.62 6.29 10.69
N HIS A 30 5.20 7.20 9.91
CA HIS A 30 4.64 8.54 9.73
C HIS A 30 3.33 8.54 8.96
N ILE A 31 3.04 7.49 8.21
CA ILE A 31 1.81 7.42 7.42
C ILE A 31 0.57 7.53 8.32
N ALA A 32 0.57 6.85 9.46
CA ALA A 32 -0.53 6.93 10.41
C ALA A 32 -0.68 8.33 11.01
N ASN A 33 0.43 9.06 11.16
CA ASN A 33 0.40 10.43 11.66
C ASN A 33 -0.06 11.43 10.60
N ILE A 34 0.24 11.17 9.33
CA ILE A 34 -0.12 12.05 8.21
C ILE A 34 -1.58 11.85 7.83
N SER A 35 -2.05 10.60 7.84
CA SER A 35 -3.39 10.22 7.38
C SER A 35 -4.14 9.45 8.46
N PRO A 36 -4.36 10.04 9.64
CA PRO A 36 -4.92 9.31 10.78
C PRO A 36 -6.37 8.88 10.60
N SER A 37 -7.12 9.55 9.73
CA SER A 37 -8.50 9.16 9.45
C SER A 37 -8.59 7.89 8.60
N LYS A 38 -7.50 7.55 7.90
CA LYS A 38 -7.45 6.38 7.02
C LYS A 38 -6.58 5.26 7.58
N ILE A 39 -5.44 5.61 8.16
CA ILE A 39 -4.51 4.63 8.74
C ILE A 39 -4.54 4.79 10.25
N ASN A 40 -5.23 3.87 10.92
CA ASN A 40 -5.40 3.92 12.36
C ASN A 40 -4.13 3.50 13.10
N ARG A 41 -3.42 2.52 12.55
CA ARG A 41 -2.22 1.98 13.18
C ARG A 41 -1.32 1.27 12.18
N PHE A 42 -0.02 1.40 12.38
CA PHE A 42 0.99 0.67 11.63
C PHE A 42 2.01 0.09 12.62
N GLU A 43 2.39 -1.18 12.43
CA GLU A 43 3.40 -1.84 13.25
C GLU A 43 4.38 -2.61 12.37
N ILE A 44 5.66 -2.56 12.72
CA ILE A 44 6.68 -3.45 12.18
C ILE A 44 6.96 -4.48 13.28
N HIS A 45 6.96 -5.76 12.94
CA HIS A 45 7.14 -6.82 13.94
C HIS A 45 8.57 -6.90 14.46
N GLU A 46 9.56 -6.47 13.67
CA GLU A 46 10.95 -6.35 14.10
C GLU A 46 11.61 -5.15 13.45
N GLY A 47 12.37 -4.37 14.25
CA GLY A 47 13.11 -3.22 13.76
C GLY A 47 12.25 -1.99 13.57
N GLU A 48 12.84 -0.92 13.05
CA GLU A 48 12.18 0.37 12.85
C GLU A 48 12.00 0.72 11.38
N ILE A 49 12.76 0.09 10.50
CA ILE A 49 12.74 0.34 9.06
C ILE A 49 12.45 -0.98 8.37
N ILE A 50 11.54 -0.96 7.40
CA ILE A 50 11.22 -2.19 6.68
C ILE A 50 12.40 -2.63 5.81
N LYS A 51 12.54 -3.95 5.70
CA LYS A 51 13.53 -4.60 4.84
C LYS A 51 12.90 -5.86 4.26
N VAL A 52 13.54 -6.46 3.29
CA VAL A 52 13.06 -7.73 2.73
C VAL A 52 12.93 -8.76 3.84
N GLY A 53 11.75 -9.38 3.91
CA GLY A 53 11.40 -10.32 4.97
C GLY A 53 10.69 -9.72 6.17
N SER A 54 10.65 -8.40 6.29
CA SER A 54 9.91 -7.74 7.37
C SER A 54 8.43 -8.09 7.29
N ILE A 55 7.81 -8.25 8.46
CA ILE A 55 6.36 -8.43 8.58
C ILE A 55 5.81 -7.16 9.18
N VAL A 56 4.79 -6.60 8.52
CA VAL A 56 4.15 -5.36 8.94
C VAL A 56 2.64 -5.59 9.08
N SER A 57 2.02 -4.82 9.95
CA SER A 57 0.57 -4.87 10.17
C SER A 57 -0.01 -3.48 10.07
N TRP A 58 -1.18 -3.40 9.44
CA TRP A 58 -1.92 -2.15 9.26
C TRP A 58 -3.32 -2.32 9.79
N ARG A 59 -3.80 -1.31 10.51
CA ARG A 59 -5.23 -1.13 10.75
C ARG A 59 -5.65 0.11 10.01
N TYR A 60 -6.64 -0.03 9.15
CA TYR A 60 -7.04 1.04 8.26
C TYR A 60 -8.56 1.14 8.20
N ASN A 61 -9.03 2.32 7.84
CA ASN A 61 -10.45 2.62 7.79
C ASN A 61 -10.87 2.83 6.34
N GLU A 62 -11.52 1.83 5.78
CA GLU A 62 -12.02 1.88 4.41
C GLU A 62 -13.54 1.92 4.45
N ASP A 63 -14.12 2.95 3.82
CA ASP A 63 -15.58 3.14 3.79
C ASP A 63 -16.24 3.16 5.17
N GLY A 64 -15.54 3.75 6.16
CA GLY A 64 -16.05 3.84 7.52
C GLY A 64 -15.91 2.57 8.35
N GLU A 65 -15.26 1.55 7.80
CA GLU A 65 -15.10 0.26 8.46
C GLU A 65 -13.62 -0.01 8.73
N GLU A 66 -13.27 -0.33 9.99
CA GLU A 66 -11.89 -0.68 10.32
C GLU A 66 -11.55 -2.06 9.79
N LYS A 67 -10.45 -2.14 9.07
CA LYS A 67 -9.95 -3.37 8.47
C LYS A 67 -8.50 -3.60 8.89
N PHE A 68 -8.05 -4.81 8.67
CA PHE A 68 -6.72 -5.26 9.05
C PHE A 68 -6.01 -5.88 7.86
N ALA A 69 -4.71 -5.62 7.75
CA ALA A 69 -3.84 -6.29 6.77
C ALA A 69 -2.49 -6.56 7.41
N LYS A 70 -1.99 -7.76 7.21
CA LYS A 70 -0.64 -8.16 7.59
C LYS A 70 0.09 -8.57 6.34
N GLN A 71 1.31 -8.06 6.16
CA GLN A 71 2.06 -8.22 4.93
C GLN A 71 3.50 -8.62 5.23
N VAL A 72 4.09 -9.38 4.30
CA VAL A 72 5.53 -9.59 4.29
C VAL A 72 6.13 -8.78 3.14
N ILE A 73 7.25 -8.14 3.39
CA ILE A 73 7.98 -7.38 2.36
C ILE A 73 8.77 -8.36 1.53
N GLU A 74 8.39 -8.54 0.26
CA GLU A 74 9.05 -9.50 -0.63
C GLU A 74 10.21 -8.91 -1.39
N ALA A 75 10.18 -7.61 -1.67
CA ALA A 75 11.25 -6.96 -2.41
C ALA A 75 11.27 -5.48 -2.11
N ILE A 76 12.46 -4.91 -2.12
CA ILE A 76 12.68 -3.46 -2.06
C ILE A 76 13.80 -3.16 -3.04
N ASP A 77 13.52 -2.28 -4.01
CA ASP A 77 14.53 -1.81 -4.95
C ASP A 77 14.60 -0.28 -4.84
N PRO A 78 15.61 0.26 -4.12
CA PRO A 78 15.71 1.72 -3.97
C PRO A 78 16.00 2.43 -5.30
N HIS A 79 16.60 1.75 -6.26
CA HIS A 79 16.92 2.34 -7.54
C HIS A 79 15.65 2.66 -8.35
N THR A 80 14.72 1.72 -8.41
CA THR A 80 13.42 1.93 -9.08
C THR A 80 12.33 2.40 -8.13
N LYS A 81 12.68 2.57 -6.85
CA LYS A 81 11.75 3.00 -5.78
C LYS A 81 10.56 2.06 -5.67
N LEU A 82 10.83 0.76 -5.76
CA LEU A 82 9.82 -0.27 -5.78
C LEU A 82 9.81 -1.05 -4.46
N ILE A 83 8.62 -1.33 -3.95
CA ILE A 83 8.41 -2.21 -2.79
C ILE A 83 7.28 -3.18 -3.14
N ILE A 84 7.50 -4.46 -2.87
CA ILE A 84 6.46 -5.48 -3.05
C ILE A 84 6.00 -5.95 -1.68
N TRP A 85 4.70 -5.80 -1.44
CA TRP A 85 4.03 -6.14 -0.18
C TRP A 85 3.07 -7.30 -0.44
N LYS A 86 3.37 -8.47 0.11
CA LYS A 86 2.49 -9.63 -0.03
C LYS A 86 1.58 -9.74 1.19
N VAL A 87 0.27 -9.68 0.97
CA VAL A 87 -0.69 -9.82 2.06
C VAL A 87 -0.73 -11.28 2.51
N ILE A 88 -0.50 -11.51 3.80
CA ILE A 88 -0.51 -12.85 4.38
C ILE A 88 -1.68 -13.09 5.33
N GLU A 89 -2.31 -12.02 5.84
CA GLU A 89 -3.53 -12.08 6.66
C GLU A 89 -4.32 -10.79 6.45
N GLY A 90 -5.60 -10.85 6.66
CA GLY A 90 -6.43 -9.65 6.69
C GLY A 90 -7.73 -9.76 5.91
N ASN A 91 -8.47 -8.65 5.89
CA ASN A 91 -9.82 -8.62 5.33
C ASN A 91 -9.86 -8.97 3.84
N VAL A 92 -8.86 -8.53 3.06
CA VAL A 92 -8.86 -8.83 1.61
C VAL A 92 -8.79 -10.33 1.34
N LEU A 93 -8.17 -11.11 2.22
CA LEU A 93 -8.05 -12.56 2.02
C LEU A 93 -9.36 -13.31 2.28
N LYS A 94 -10.41 -12.61 2.71
CA LYS A 94 -11.75 -13.19 2.75
C LYS A 94 -12.35 -13.31 1.36
N LEU A 95 -11.93 -12.44 0.43
CA LEU A 95 -12.45 -12.38 -0.94
C LEU A 95 -11.45 -12.88 -1.98
N TYR A 96 -10.17 -12.79 -1.67
CA TYR A 96 -9.09 -13.16 -2.60
C TYR A 96 -8.23 -14.26 -1.99
N ASN A 97 -7.82 -15.23 -2.81
CA ASN A 97 -6.90 -16.31 -2.38
C ASN A 97 -5.47 -15.77 -2.22
N SER A 98 -5.12 -14.76 -3.02
CA SER A 98 -3.82 -14.10 -2.92
C SER A 98 -3.98 -12.62 -3.23
N PHE A 99 -3.13 -11.79 -2.64
CA PHE A 99 -3.18 -10.35 -2.86
C PHE A 99 -1.77 -9.77 -2.66
N ILE A 100 -1.25 -9.15 -3.70
CA ILE A 100 0.08 -8.52 -3.68
C ILE A 100 -0.09 -7.06 -4.05
N VAL A 101 0.52 -6.17 -3.27
CA VAL A 101 0.56 -4.74 -3.54
C VAL A 101 1.96 -4.39 -3.99
N ILE A 102 2.07 -3.68 -5.09
CA ILE A 102 3.35 -3.19 -5.61
C ILE A 102 3.28 -1.68 -5.64
N THR A 103 4.18 -1.02 -4.91
CA THR A 103 4.32 0.43 -4.93
C THR A 103 5.62 0.77 -5.63
N SER A 104 5.58 1.74 -6.53
CA SER A 104 6.79 2.24 -7.19
C SER A 104 6.64 3.73 -7.46
N SER A 105 7.75 4.42 -7.62
CA SER A 105 7.71 5.87 -7.83
C SER A 105 8.73 6.28 -8.88
N GLU A 106 8.35 7.25 -9.69
CA GLU A 106 9.22 7.96 -10.59
C GLU A 106 9.28 9.42 -10.16
N GLN A 107 9.93 10.26 -10.92
CA GLN A 107 10.18 11.66 -10.50
C GLN A 107 8.92 12.39 -10.04
N HIS A 108 7.83 12.29 -10.79
CA HIS A 108 6.58 12.99 -10.50
C HIS A 108 5.37 12.07 -10.44
N TRP A 109 5.58 10.75 -10.37
CA TRP A 109 4.50 9.77 -10.41
C TRP A 109 4.72 8.68 -9.38
N THR A 110 3.64 8.26 -8.74
CA THR A 110 3.61 7.05 -7.92
C THR A 110 2.61 6.08 -8.54
N THR A 111 3.05 4.84 -8.68
CA THR A 111 2.26 3.79 -9.30
C THR A 111 1.91 2.74 -8.26
N LEU A 112 0.64 2.33 -8.27
CA LEU A 112 0.15 1.20 -7.49
C LEU A 112 -0.26 0.10 -8.44
N ALA A 113 0.16 -1.12 -8.14
CA ALA A 113 -0.32 -2.30 -8.84
C ALA A 113 -0.81 -3.31 -7.81
N PHE A 114 -1.94 -3.92 -8.09
CA PHE A 114 -2.46 -5.05 -7.33
C PHE A 114 -2.43 -6.28 -8.23
N GLU A 115 -1.90 -7.38 -7.70
CA GLU A 115 -1.97 -8.68 -8.35
C GLU A 115 -2.69 -9.61 -7.39
N TYR A 116 -3.75 -10.27 -7.86
CA TYR A 116 -4.63 -11.02 -6.98
C TYR A 116 -5.26 -12.21 -7.69
N GLU A 117 -5.82 -13.10 -6.88
CA GLU A 117 -6.66 -14.18 -7.36
C GLU A 117 -7.97 -14.14 -6.59
N LYS A 118 -9.08 -13.97 -7.30
CA LYS A 118 -10.42 -13.98 -6.68
C LYS A 118 -10.79 -15.37 -6.22
N LYS A 119 -11.56 -15.48 -5.14
CA LYS A 119 -12.08 -16.76 -4.68
C LYS A 119 -13.19 -17.27 -5.58
N SER A 120 -13.94 -16.37 -6.22
CA SER A 120 -14.99 -16.72 -7.17
C SER A 120 -15.16 -15.60 -8.19
N GLU A 121 -15.84 -15.89 -9.28
CA GLU A 121 -16.00 -14.94 -10.40
C GLU A 121 -16.85 -13.73 -10.04
N ASP A 122 -17.72 -13.83 -9.04
CA ASP A 122 -18.58 -12.73 -8.63
C ASP A 122 -17.91 -11.73 -7.68
N ILE A 123 -16.67 -12.00 -7.25
CA ILE A 123 -15.92 -11.05 -6.46
C ILE A 123 -15.52 -9.85 -7.35
N PRO A 124 -15.79 -8.61 -6.91
CA PRO A 124 -15.45 -7.45 -7.73
C PRO A 124 -13.94 -7.20 -7.77
N GLU A 125 -13.51 -6.43 -8.78
CA GLU A 125 -12.14 -5.92 -8.82
C GLU A 125 -11.92 -4.97 -7.63
N PRO A 126 -10.71 -4.94 -7.03
CA PRO A 126 -10.47 -4.15 -5.81
C PRO A 126 -10.26 -2.66 -6.10
N ILE A 127 -11.20 -2.03 -6.81
CA ILE A 127 -11.12 -0.63 -7.23
C ILE A 127 -11.26 0.31 -6.04
N THR A 128 -12.15 0.00 -5.11
CA THR A 128 -12.35 0.82 -3.91
C THR A 128 -11.07 0.89 -3.07
N LEU A 129 -10.39 -0.24 -2.92
CA LEU A 129 -9.13 -0.30 -2.19
C LEU A 129 -8.05 0.51 -2.91
N LEU A 130 -8.00 0.44 -4.24
CA LEU A 130 -7.05 1.22 -5.03
C LEU A 130 -7.27 2.73 -4.79
N GLY A 131 -8.53 3.19 -4.83
CA GLY A 131 -8.88 4.57 -4.54
C GLY A 131 -8.49 4.99 -3.14
N PHE A 132 -8.67 4.12 -2.16
CA PHE A 132 -8.26 4.35 -0.79
C PHE A 132 -6.75 4.63 -0.70
N PHE A 133 -5.93 3.80 -1.34
CA PHE A 133 -4.48 4.00 -1.35
C PHE A 133 -4.09 5.32 -2.02
N PHE A 134 -4.75 5.69 -3.12
CA PHE A 134 -4.44 6.96 -3.78
C PHE A 134 -4.80 8.16 -2.90
N ASP A 135 -5.88 8.06 -2.13
CA ASP A 135 -6.24 9.13 -1.19
C ASP A 135 -5.17 9.28 -0.11
N VAL A 136 -4.62 8.16 0.39
CA VAL A 136 -3.51 8.20 1.36
C VAL A 136 -2.28 8.84 0.72
N ILE A 137 -1.94 8.46 -0.50
CA ILE A 137 -0.78 9.04 -1.22
C ILE A 137 -0.96 10.55 -1.42
N LYS A 138 -2.16 10.99 -1.77
CA LYS A 138 -2.43 12.42 -1.93
C LYS A 138 -2.30 13.18 -0.61
N GLU A 139 -2.70 12.59 0.50
CA GLU A 139 -2.52 13.21 1.81
C GLU A 139 -1.04 13.30 2.17
N ILE A 140 -0.25 12.26 1.86
CA ILE A 140 1.20 12.28 2.06
C ILE A 140 1.84 13.38 1.21
N ASP A 141 1.48 13.45 -0.06
CA ASP A 141 2.00 14.46 -0.99
C ASP A 141 1.70 15.87 -0.47
N GLY A 142 0.45 16.13 -0.08
CA GLY A 142 0.06 17.41 0.47
C GLY A 142 0.81 17.77 1.76
N HIS A 143 1.03 16.80 2.63
CA HIS A 143 1.78 16.99 3.87
C HIS A 143 3.24 17.37 3.58
N LEU A 144 3.89 16.65 2.67
CA LEU A 144 5.29 16.88 2.33
C LEU A 144 5.49 18.22 1.61
N LEU A 145 4.49 18.71 0.89
CA LEU A 145 4.55 20.01 0.23
C LEU A 145 4.49 21.18 1.21
N LYS A 146 4.00 20.96 2.42
CA LYS A 146 3.90 22.01 3.45
C LYS A 146 5.16 22.15 4.28
N GLN A 147 6.12 21.28 4.08
CA GLN A 147 7.38 21.32 4.85
C GLN A 147 8.48 22.10 4.18
#